data_427a5d70c72be5d58ca0c90015747a39
#
_entry.id   427a5d70c72be5d58ca0c90015747a39
#
_cell.length_a   1.000
_cell.length_b   1.000
_cell.length_c   1.000
_cell.angle_alpha   90.00
_cell.angle_beta   90.00
_cell.angle_gamma   90.00
#
_symmetry.space_group_name_H-M   'P 1'
#
loop_
_entity.id
_entity.type
_entity.pdbx_description
1 polymer ?
#
loop_
_entity_poly.entity_id
_entity_poly.type
_entity_poly.pdbx_seq_one_letter_code
_entity_poly.pdbx_strand_id
1 'polypeptide(L)'
;MDAETLLVISSDFTHYGDDFSYTPFGKNGGDDVRRKVAASDDEAFQLIAKGDADSFAAFIKRTGATICGHVPIELALRAFPKAMSIVRQKYATSSDGDGDYSRFVCYVAATGNVKWQGEGSAVLSADDRAYLLRIARASMEKAVRNGSRRGAGIDVSDAPKSTRAKMGAFITLNDKTTGALRGCIGEIMPMRPLVEAVAARAVDSALGDPRFSPVSERELGGIRVEVSALTPPKRVASWKDIVLGRDGMTLEKNGCFAVFLPQVAPEQGWDLPTTLSYLSQKAGLSSDAWREGATFETFQAEVFHE
;
A
#
# COMPACT_ATOMS: atom_id res chain seq x y z
N MET A 1 8.75 5.62 -6.74
CA MET A 1 8.76 6.50 -5.54
C MET A 1 8.25 5.63 -4.39
N ASP A 2 8.75 5.84 -3.20
CA ASP A 2 8.46 5.07 -1.98
C ASP A 2 8.06 6.02 -0.84
N ALA A 3 7.77 5.50 0.36
CA ALA A 3 7.32 6.31 1.51
C ALA A 3 8.38 7.31 2.02
N GLU A 4 9.62 7.14 1.59
CA GLU A 4 10.73 8.04 1.95
C GLU A 4 10.99 9.10 0.87
N THR A 5 10.25 9.05 -0.25
CA THR A 5 10.40 9.99 -1.35
C THR A 5 9.60 11.28 -1.07
N LEU A 6 10.29 12.41 -0.98
CA LEU A 6 9.68 13.73 -0.95
C LEU A 6 9.71 14.33 -2.38
N LEU A 7 8.55 14.63 -2.95
CA LEU A 7 8.44 15.41 -4.17
C LEU A 7 8.17 16.87 -3.83
N VAL A 8 9.04 17.76 -4.29
CA VAL A 8 8.86 19.21 -4.18
C VAL A 8 8.60 19.79 -5.56
N ILE A 9 7.46 20.46 -5.71
CA ILE A 9 7.12 21.20 -6.92
C ILE A 9 7.25 22.69 -6.61
N SER A 10 8.18 23.37 -7.27
CA SER A 10 8.35 24.80 -7.17
C SER A 10 7.50 25.47 -8.25
N SER A 11 6.53 26.28 -7.84
CA SER A 11 5.62 26.99 -8.73
C SER A 11 5.04 28.20 -8.02
N ASP A 12 5.10 29.34 -8.66
CA ASP A 12 4.20 30.44 -8.32
C ASP A 12 2.84 30.21 -8.98
N PHE A 13 1.78 30.78 -8.39
CA PHE A 13 0.45 30.82 -9.00
C PHE A 13 0.33 31.99 -9.97
N THR A 14 -0.82 32.63 -10.07
CA THR A 14 -1.04 33.65 -11.11
C THR A 14 -0.02 34.78 -11.05
N HIS A 15 0.63 35.07 -12.17
CA HIS A 15 1.39 36.28 -12.43
C HIS A 15 0.46 37.27 -13.13
N TYR A 16 0.13 38.38 -12.50
CA TYR A 16 -0.84 39.35 -12.99
C TYR A 16 -0.18 40.68 -13.34
N GLY A 17 -0.59 41.28 -14.44
CA GLY A 17 -0.13 42.60 -14.89
C GLY A 17 0.36 42.60 -16.36
N ASP A 18 0.59 43.81 -16.88
CA ASP A 18 1.02 44.04 -18.27
C ASP A 18 2.37 43.34 -18.55
N ASP A 19 3.29 43.34 -17.60
CA ASP A 19 4.60 42.71 -17.72
C ASP A 19 4.49 41.18 -17.92
N PHE A 20 3.41 40.58 -17.46
CA PHE A 20 3.15 39.15 -17.64
C PHE A 20 2.20 38.86 -18.78
N SER A 21 1.76 39.92 -19.52
CA SER A 21 0.76 39.82 -20.57
C SER A 21 -0.54 39.14 -20.11
N TYR A 22 -0.90 39.30 -18.85
CA TYR A 22 -2.05 38.67 -18.24
C TYR A 22 -2.86 39.63 -17.36
N THR A 23 -3.92 40.21 -17.91
CA THR A 23 -4.82 41.17 -17.25
C THR A 23 -6.29 40.87 -17.53
N PRO A 24 -6.79 39.63 -17.34
CA PRO A 24 -8.14 39.23 -17.71
C PRO A 24 -9.24 39.98 -16.94
N PHE A 25 -8.90 40.58 -15.82
CA PHE A 25 -9.85 41.32 -14.93
C PHE A 25 -9.67 42.85 -14.98
N GLY A 26 -8.86 43.34 -15.93
CA GLY A 26 -8.62 44.77 -16.13
C GLY A 26 -7.24 45.23 -15.67
N LYS A 27 -6.80 46.43 -16.11
CA LYS A 27 -5.44 46.94 -15.87
C LYS A 27 -5.31 47.84 -14.63
N ASN A 28 -6.43 48.25 -14.09
CA ASN A 28 -6.43 49.32 -13.05
C ASN A 28 -6.15 48.83 -11.63
N GLY A 29 -5.83 47.60 -11.44
CA GLY A 29 -5.52 47.05 -10.11
C GLY A 29 -6.64 47.19 -9.09
N GLY A 30 -6.30 47.03 -7.84
CA GLY A 30 -7.18 47.19 -6.69
C GLY A 30 -7.80 45.90 -6.16
N ASP A 31 -8.53 46.04 -5.06
CA ASP A 31 -9.09 44.90 -4.31
C ASP A 31 -10.05 44.02 -5.13
N ASP A 32 -10.74 44.58 -6.12
CA ASP A 32 -11.63 43.82 -6.98
C ASP A 32 -10.83 42.84 -7.89
N VAL A 33 -9.74 43.34 -8.47
CA VAL A 33 -8.81 42.49 -9.26
C VAL A 33 -8.18 41.40 -8.37
N ARG A 34 -7.68 41.77 -7.20
CA ARG A 34 -7.14 40.85 -6.22
C ARG A 34 -8.11 39.70 -5.91
N ARG A 35 -9.39 40.05 -5.60
CA ARG A 35 -10.41 39.02 -5.28
C ARG A 35 -10.70 38.10 -6.46
N LYS A 36 -10.76 38.62 -7.67
CA LYS A 36 -11.03 37.83 -8.89
C LYS A 36 -9.86 36.87 -9.20
N VAL A 37 -8.62 37.36 -9.03
CA VAL A 37 -7.41 36.50 -9.19
C VAL A 37 -7.39 35.43 -8.11
N ALA A 38 -7.63 35.79 -6.84
CA ALA A 38 -7.67 34.82 -5.75
C ALA A 38 -8.76 33.75 -5.95
N ALA A 39 -9.93 34.11 -6.50
CA ALA A 39 -10.99 33.17 -6.84
C ALA A 39 -10.57 32.23 -7.98
N SER A 40 -9.87 32.74 -8.99
CA SER A 40 -9.32 31.93 -10.08
C SER A 40 -8.23 30.96 -9.59
N ASP A 41 -7.34 31.43 -8.72
CA ASP A 41 -6.31 30.60 -8.10
C ASP A 41 -6.93 29.53 -7.17
N ASP A 42 -8.02 29.86 -6.50
CA ASP A 42 -8.76 28.89 -5.68
C ASP A 42 -9.40 27.79 -6.54
N GLU A 43 -10.02 28.14 -7.69
CA GLU A 43 -10.52 27.16 -8.67
C GLU A 43 -9.39 26.21 -9.11
N ALA A 44 -8.24 26.75 -9.50
CA ALA A 44 -7.08 25.95 -9.89
C ALA A 44 -6.62 25.01 -8.75
N PHE A 45 -6.55 25.55 -7.53
CA PHE A 45 -6.14 24.77 -6.38
C PHE A 45 -7.12 23.65 -6.04
N GLN A 46 -8.43 23.88 -6.14
CA GLN A 46 -9.44 22.83 -5.92
C GLN A 46 -9.29 21.66 -6.91
N LEU A 47 -8.91 21.92 -8.16
CA LEU A 47 -8.64 20.88 -9.14
C LEU A 47 -7.37 20.09 -8.78
N ILE A 48 -6.33 20.78 -8.32
CA ILE A 48 -5.10 20.14 -7.79
C ILE A 48 -5.43 19.27 -6.58
N ALA A 49 -6.21 19.81 -5.62
CA ALA A 49 -6.57 19.10 -4.39
C ALA A 49 -7.42 17.84 -4.64
N LYS A 50 -8.22 17.84 -5.71
CA LYS A 50 -9.00 16.68 -6.17
C LYS A 50 -8.15 15.65 -6.95
N GLY A 51 -6.91 15.97 -7.30
CA GLY A 51 -6.08 15.10 -8.16
C GLY A 51 -6.56 15.03 -9.61
N ASP A 52 -7.32 16.02 -10.07
CA ASP A 52 -7.94 16.02 -11.40
C ASP A 52 -7.03 16.71 -12.43
N ALA A 53 -6.09 15.97 -12.98
CA ALA A 53 -5.12 16.46 -13.95
C ALA A 53 -5.78 16.98 -15.24
N ASP A 54 -6.83 16.32 -15.72
CA ASP A 54 -7.49 16.69 -16.99
C ASP A 54 -8.26 18.00 -16.84
N SER A 55 -9.01 18.14 -15.75
CA SER A 55 -9.71 19.41 -15.45
C SER A 55 -8.74 20.54 -15.15
N PHE A 56 -7.60 20.28 -14.49
CA PHE A 56 -6.55 21.28 -14.28
C PHE A 56 -5.93 21.75 -15.60
N ALA A 57 -5.58 20.83 -16.51
CA ALA A 57 -5.07 21.18 -17.84
C ALA A 57 -6.10 21.97 -18.67
N ALA A 58 -7.39 21.58 -18.61
CA ALA A 58 -8.48 22.31 -19.26
C ALA A 58 -8.66 23.72 -18.67
N PHE A 59 -8.52 23.88 -17.35
CA PHE A 59 -8.55 25.18 -16.69
C PHE A 59 -7.44 26.10 -17.20
N ILE A 60 -6.20 25.63 -17.24
CA ILE A 60 -5.05 26.41 -17.78
C ILE A 60 -5.32 26.84 -19.21
N LYS A 61 -5.77 25.91 -20.06
CA LYS A 61 -6.09 26.21 -21.47
C LYS A 61 -7.23 27.22 -21.62
N ARG A 62 -8.27 27.14 -20.80
CA ARG A 62 -9.46 28.00 -20.85
C ARG A 62 -9.17 29.43 -20.36
N THR A 63 -8.40 29.56 -19.28
CA THR A 63 -8.18 30.82 -18.60
C THR A 63 -6.91 31.54 -19.04
N GLY A 64 -5.95 30.81 -19.58
CA GLY A 64 -4.60 31.31 -19.84
C GLY A 64 -3.83 31.65 -18.56
N ALA A 65 -4.26 31.09 -17.40
CA ALA A 65 -3.64 31.39 -16.11
C ALA A 65 -2.13 31.13 -16.13
N THR A 66 -1.39 32.13 -15.66
CA THR A 66 0.07 32.18 -15.72
C THR A 66 0.73 31.47 -14.54
N ILE A 67 0.24 30.27 -14.19
CA ILE A 67 0.86 29.41 -13.18
C ILE A 67 2.13 28.82 -13.77
N CYS A 68 3.31 29.30 -13.32
CA CYS A 68 4.58 28.95 -13.98
C CYS A 68 4.92 27.46 -13.91
N GLY A 69 4.53 26.78 -12.84
CA GLY A 69 4.72 25.35 -12.63
C GLY A 69 3.54 24.46 -13.07
N HIS A 70 2.64 24.91 -13.94
CA HIS A 70 1.47 24.11 -14.34
C HIS A 70 1.83 22.75 -14.95
N VAL A 71 2.93 22.68 -15.73
CA VAL A 71 3.38 21.41 -16.32
C VAL A 71 3.86 20.40 -15.27
N PRO A 72 4.81 20.73 -14.36
CA PRO A 72 5.20 19.79 -13.31
C PRO A 72 4.04 19.46 -12.34
N ILE A 73 3.11 20.37 -12.09
CA ILE A 73 1.89 20.07 -11.32
C ILE A 73 1.04 19.03 -12.06
N GLU A 74 0.76 19.22 -13.33
CA GLU A 74 -0.02 18.27 -14.15
C GLU A 74 0.66 16.90 -14.20
N LEU A 75 1.97 16.84 -14.41
CA LEU A 75 2.73 15.59 -14.40
C LEU A 75 2.62 14.86 -13.06
N ALA A 76 2.72 15.59 -11.95
CA ALA A 76 2.55 15.00 -10.64
C ALA A 76 1.14 14.45 -10.42
N LEU A 77 0.10 15.21 -10.82
CA LEU A 77 -1.30 14.78 -10.73
C LEU A 77 -1.57 13.51 -11.55
N ARG A 78 -0.91 13.34 -12.69
CA ARG A 78 -1.01 12.14 -13.53
C ARG A 78 -0.21 10.97 -12.98
N ALA A 79 0.91 11.25 -12.31
CA ALA A 79 1.78 10.23 -11.75
C ALA A 79 1.27 9.70 -10.41
N PHE A 80 0.53 10.51 -9.66
CA PHE A 80 0.04 10.15 -8.34
C PHE A 80 -1.26 9.33 -8.39
N PRO A 81 -1.44 8.37 -7.47
CA PRO A 81 -2.71 7.67 -7.35
C PRO A 81 -3.82 8.65 -6.94
N LYS A 82 -5.06 8.37 -7.38
CA LYS A 82 -6.23 9.22 -7.09
C LYS A 82 -6.54 9.44 -5.60
N ALA A 83 -5.97 8.62 -4.72
CA ALA A 83 -6.14 8.74 -3.27
C ALA A 83 -5.04 9.62 -2.67
N MET A 84 -5.01 10.90 -3.04
CA MET A 84 -4.15 11.87 -2.38
C MET A 84 -4.98 12.93 -1.64
N SER A 85 -4.42 13.41 -0.54
CA SER A 85 -4.98 14.55 0.20
C SER A 85 -3.98 15.70 0.11
N ILE A 86 -4.36 16.78 -0.60
CA ILE A 86 -3.57 18.00 -0.71
C ILE A 86 -4.27 19.11 0.05
N VAL A 87 -3.55 19.74 0.95
CA VAL A 87 -4.08 20.81 1.81
C VAL A 87 -3.28 22.08 1.58
N ARG A 88 -3.98 23.18 1.28
CA ARG A 88 -3.36 24.50 1.20
C ARG A 88 -3.02 25.00 2.60
N GLN A 89 -1.77 25.32 2.81
CA GLN A 89 -1.27 25.87 4.07
C GLN A 89 -1.34 27.39 4.11
N LYS A 90 -1.05 28.03 2.98
CA LYS A 90 -1.06 29.48 2.88
C LYS A 90 -1.32 29.95 1.45
N TYR A 91 -1.97 31.11 1.33
CA TYR A 91 -2.07 31.92 0.12
C TYR A 91 -1.60 33.32 0.44
N ALA A 92 -0.80 33.90 -0.44
CA ALA A 92 -0.27 35.27 -0.30
C ALA A 92 -0.03 35.86 -1.68
N THR A 93 0.13 37.15 -1.75
CA THR A 93 0.56 37.87 -2.98
C THR A 93 1.78 38.73 -2.70
N SER A 94 2.55 39.06 -3.75
CA SER A 94 3.70 39.97 -3.63
C SER A 94 3.29 41.40 -3.22
N SER A 95 2.05 41.76 -3.43
CA SER A 95 1.49 43.09 -3.13
C SER A 95 0.65 43.16 -1.85
N ASP A 96 0.70 42.11 -1.02
CA ASP A 96 -0.01 42.12 0.27
C ASP A 96 0.56 43.17 1.25
N GLY A 97 1.76 43.70 0.98
CA GLY A 97 2.42 44.72 1.81
C GLY A 97 2.18 46.17 1.37
N ASP A 98 2.07 46.41 0.06
CA ASP A 98 1.93 47.77 -0.52
C ASP A 98 0.54 48.08 -1.10
N GLY A 99 -0.27 47.02 -1.33
CA GLY A 99 -1.64 47.15 -1.86
C GLY A 99 -1.69 47.49 -3.35
N ASP A 100 -0.59 47.44 -4.09
CA ASP A 100 -0.60 47.67 -5.53
C ASP A 100 -0.91 46.40 -6.29
N TYR A 101 -2.17 46.20 -6.64
CA TYR A 101 -2.64 45.05 -7.43
C TYR A 101 -2.74 45.33 -8.93
N SER A 102 -1.99 46.30 -9.46
CA SER A 102 -1.78 46.47 -10.90
C SER A 102 -0.82 45.47 -11.47
N ARG A 103 0.17 45.01 -10.64
CA ARG A 103 1.18 44.01 -10.95
C ARG A 103 1.54 43.22 -9.71
N PHE A 104 1.29 41.93 -9.73
CA PHE A 104 1.60 41.05 -8.59
C PHE A 104 1.72 39.58 -9.00
N VAL A 105 2.33 38.80 -8.11
CA VAL A 105 2.46 37.35 -8.20
C VAL A 105 1.77 36.70 -7.01
N CYS A 106 1.05 35.63 -7.27
CA CYS A 106 0.38 34.86 -6.24
C CYS A 106 1.21 33.65 -5.81
N TYR A 107 1.19 33.36 -4.53
CA TYR A 107 1.93 32.26 -3.91
C TYR A 107 0.98 31.32 -3.21
N VAL A 108 1.13 30.01 -3.44
CA VAL A 108 0.41 28.96 -2.72
C VAL A 108 1.44 28.01 -2.10
N ALA A 109 1.38 27.89 -0.78
CA ALA A 109 2.06 26.79 -0.08
C ALA A 109 1.03 25.69 0.19
N ALA A 110 1.35 24.48 -0.21
CA ALA A 110 0.49 23.31 0.00
C ALA A 110 1.34 22.09 0.39
N THR A 111 0.74 21.21 1.17
CA THR A 111 1.31 19.91 1.49
C THR A 111 0.35 18.82 1.08
N GLY A 112 0.86 17.71 0.59
CA GLY A 112 0.06 16.57 0.18
C GLY A 112 0.64 15.28 0.75
N ASN A 113 -0.26 14.40 1.20
CA ASN A 113 0.08 13.03 1.52
C ASN A 113 -0.49 12.12 0.43
N VAL A 114 0.38 11.34 -0.15
CA VAL A 114 0.02 10.35 -1.17
C VAL A 114 0.21 8.98 -0.57
N LYS A 115 -0.87 8.20 -0.50
CA LYS A 115 -0.72 6.76 -0.28
C LYS A 115 -0.41 6.12 -1.62
N TRP A 116 0.86 5.83 -1.87
CA TRP A 116 1.23 5.01 -3.01
C TRP A 116 0.55 3.65 -2.88
N GLN A 117 -0.20 3.27 -3.91
CA GLN A 117 -0.64 1.88 -4.08
C GLN A 117 0.60 1.06 -4.48
N GLY A 118 1.43 0.77 -3.50
CA GLY A 118 2.71 0.10 -3.71
C GLY A 118 3.45 -0.14 -2.40
N GLU A 119 3.06 0.61 -1.36
CA GLU A 119 3.60 0.39 -0.02
C GLU A 119 2.49 -0.08 0.91
N GLY A 120 2.35 -1.40 1.03
CA GLY A 120 1.54 -2.04 2.05
C GLY A 120 0.24 -2.67 1.62
N SER A 121 -0.12 -2.64 0.33
CA SER A 121 -1.08 -3.59 -0.26
C SER A 121 -0.80 -3.61 -1.75
N ALA A 122 -0.07 -4.60 -2.22
CA ALA A 122 -0.25 -5.05 -3.58
C ALA A 122 -1.68 -5.59 -3.62
N VAL A 123 -2.64 -4.74 -3.97
CA VAL A 123 -3.98 -5.21 -4.28
C VAL A 123 -3.82 -6.05 -5.54
N LEU A 124 -3.74 -7.36 -5.32
CA LEU A 124 -3.65 -8.32 -6.42
C LEU A 124 -4.96 -8.22 -7.21
N SER A 125 -4.86 -8.03 -8.51
CA SER A 125 -6.03 -8.08 -9.39
C SER A 125 -6.69 -9.46 -9.33
N ALA A 126 -7.92 -9.58 -9.81
CA ALA A 126 -8.57 -10.88 -9.92
C ALA A 126 -7.74 -11.87 -10.75
N ASP A 127 -7.09 -11.39 -11.82
CA ASP A 127 -6.23 -12.20 -12.67
C ASP A 127 -4.93 -12.62 -11.95
N ASP A 128 -4.34 -11.74 -11.13
CA ASP A 128 -3.17 -12.08 -10.30
C ASP A 128 -3.51 -13.18 -9.29
N ARG A 129 -4.66 -13.07 -8.62
CA ARG A 129 -5.14 -14.08 -7.65
C ARG A 129 -5.38 -15.42 -8.34
N ALA A 130 -6.06 -15.41 -9.48
CA ALA A 130 -6.31 -16.62 -10.28
C ALA A 130 -4.98 -17.25 -10.73
N TYR A 131 -4.02 -16.43 -11.16
CA TYR A 131 -2.68 -16.89 -11.53
C TYR A 131 -1.98 -17.56 -10.34
N LEU A 132 -1.93 -16.92 -9.17
CA LEU A 132 -1.28 -17.44 -7.97
C LEU A 132 -1.94 -18.73 -7.47
N LEU A 133 -3.26 -18.84 -7.50
CA LEU A 133 -3.99 -20.08 -7.17
C LEU A 133 -3.63 -21.21 -8.13
N ARG A 134 -3.57 -20.93 -9.43
CA ARG A 134 -3.14 -21.91 -10.45
C ARG A 134 -1.70 -22.41 -10.19
N ILE A 135 -0.78 -21.49 -9.84
CA ILE A 135 0.61 -21.85 -9.51
C ILE A 135 0.67 -22.68 -8.24
N ALA A 136 -0.05 -22.30 -7.18
CA ALA A 136 -0.12 -23.07 -5.93
C ALA A 136 -0.62 -24.48 -6.18
N ARG A 137 -1.75 -24.63 -6.92
CA ARG A 137 -2.35 -25.90 -7.29
C ARG A 137 -1.38 -26.77 -8.09
N ALA A 138 -0.81 -26.23 -9.16
CA ALA A 138 0.11 -26.95 -10.03
C ALA A 138 1.38 -27.41 -9.30
N SER A 139 1.94 -26.57 -8.43
CA SER A 139 3.12 -26.89 -7.62
C SER A 139 2.86 -28.01 -6.63
N MET A 140 1.73 -27.94 -5.91
CA MET A 140 1.28 -28.96 -4.99
C MET A 140 1.07 -30.30 -5.69
N GLU A 141 0.27 -30.31 -6.76
CA GLU A 141 -0.05 -31.55 -7.51
C GLU A 141 1.20 -32.21 -8.08
N LYS A 142 2.11 -31.42 -8.68
CA LYS A 142 3.36 -31.95 -9.20
C LYS A 142 4.22 -32.58 -8.12
N ALA A 143 4.33 -31.92 -6.95
CA ALA A 143 5.11 -32.44 -5.83
C ALA A 143 4.52 -33.72 -5.26
N VAL A 144 3.21 -33.78 -5.09
CA VAL A 144 2.49 -34.95 -4.57
C VAL A 144 2.64 -36.15 -5.52
N ARG A 145 2.42 -35.96 -6.84
CA ARG A 145 2.59 -37.03 -7.84
C ARG A 145 4.02 -37.52 -7.95
N ASN A 146 5.00 -36.65 -7.76
CA ASN A 146 6.40 -37.01 -7.76
C ASN A 146 6.87 -37.65 -6.42
N GLY A 147 6.06 -37.59 -5.37
CA GLY A 147 6.41 -38.02 -4.02
C GLY A 147 7.61 -37.26 -3.43
N SER A 148 7.91 -36.04 -3.92
CA SER A 148 9.14 -35.34 -3.57
C SER A 148 8.96 -33.82 -3.64
N ARG A 149 9.52 -33.13 -2.66
CA ARG A 149 9.67 -31.67 -2.68
C ARG A 149 10.69 -31.19 -3.73
N ARG A 150 11.65 -32.01 -4.07
CA ARG A 150 12.69 -31.69 -5.06
C ARG A 150 12.13 -31.86 -6.46
N GLY A 151 12.42 -30.88 -7.33
CA GLY A 151 11.95 -30.91 -8.72
C GLY A 151 10.47 -30.57 -8.93
N ALA A 152 9.78 -30.16 -7.89
CA ALA A 152 8.38 -29.69 -7.98
C ALA A 152 8.25 -28.27 -8.58
N GLY A 153 9.38 -27.61 -8.91
CA GLY A 153 9.38 -26.26 -9.46
C GLY A 153 8.50 -26.15 -10.71
N ILE A 154 7.66 -25.14 -10.73
CA ILE A 154 6.82 -24.74 -11.88
C ILE A 154 7.53 -23.57 -12.55
N ASP A 155 7.46 -23.53 -13.88
CA ASP A 155 7.91 -22.35 -14.63
C ASP A 155 6.98 -21.17 -14.33
N VAL A 156 7.57 -20.08 -13.86
CA VAL A 156 6.88 -18.81 -13.53
C VAL A 156 7.43 -17.65 -14.34
N SER A 157 8.08 -17.93 -15.46
CA SER A 157 8.65 -16.91 -16.35
C SER A 157 7.58 -16.00 -16.96
N ASP A 158 6.35 -16.49 -17.10
CA ASP A 158 5.16 -15.76 -17.57
C ASP A 158 4.41 -15.02 -16.46
N ALA A 159 4.94 -15.02 -15.22
CA ALA A 159 4.26 -14.43 -14.07
C ALA A 159 3.96 -12.93 -14.27
N PRO A 160 2.74 -12.47 -13.94
CA PRO A 160 2.41 -11.06 -13.95
C PRO A 160 3.40 -10.22 -13.12
N LYS A 161 3.70 -9.02 -13.57
CA LYS A 161 4.69 -8.14 -12.91
C LYS A 161 4.33 -7.86 -11.44
N SER A 162 3.05 -7.72 -11.14
CA SER A 162 2.48 -7.53 -9.79
C SER A 162 2.83 -8.66 -8.82
N THR A 163 2.89 -9.92 -9.30
CA THR A 163 3.20 -11.11 -8.49
C THR A 163 4.71 -11.32 -8.28
N ARG A 164 5.55 -10.48 -8.88
CA ARG A 164 7.03 -10.53 -8.73
C ARG A 164 7.57 -9.67 -7.60
N ALA A 165 6.73 -8.88 -6.94
CA ALA A 165 7.12 -8.15 -5.74
C ALA A 165 7.53 -9.15 -4.63
N LYS A 166 8.54 -8.80 -3.84
CA LYS A 166 8.93 -9.60 -2.67
C LYS A 166 7.87 -9.47 -1.60
N MET A 167 7.21 -10.56 -1.28
CA MET A 167 6.14 -10.64 -0.28
C MET A 167 6.22 -11.98 0.44
N GLY A 168 5.75 -12.01 1.70
CA GLY A 168 5.50 -13.26 2.40
C GLY A 168 4.25 -13.95 1.84
N ALA A 169 4.16 -15.26 2.04
CA ALA A 169 2.98 -16.03 1.65
C ALA A 169 2.73 -17.18 2.61
N PHE A 170 1.45 -17.46 2.87
CA PHE A 170 1.00 -18.74 3.46
C PHE A 170 0.12 -19.47 2.46
N ILE A 171 0.27 -20.78 2.42
CA ILE A 171 -0.63 -21.66 1.67
C ILE A 171 -1.33 -22.56 2.66
N THR A 172 -2.66 -22.45 2.67
CA THR A 172 -3.53 -23.28 3.49
C THR A 172 -4.25 -24.29 2.60
N LEU A 173 -4.19 -25.53 2.98
CA LEU A 173 -4.89 -26.64 2.35
C LEU A 173 -6.05 -27.07 3.24
N ASN A 174 -7.26 -26.99 2.74
CA ASN A 174 -8.46 -27.40 3.47
C ASN A 174 -9.16 -28.54 2.71
N ASP A 175 -9.75 -29.44 3.45
CA ASP A 175 -10.67 -30.43 2.89
C ASP A 175 -11.93 -29.72 2.36
N LYS A 176 -12.30 -29.96 1.09
CA LYS A 176 -13.44 -29.29 0.43
C LYS A 176 -14.78 -29.63 1.06
N THR A 177 -14.90 -30.82 1.64
CA THR A 177 -16.18 -31.31 2.16
C THR A 177 -16.41 -30.86 3.59
N THR A 178 -15.38 -30.94 4.42
CA THR A 178 -15.48 -30.67 5.87
C THR A 178 -15.00 -29.27 6.25
N GLY A 179 -14.22 -28.63 5.37
CA GLY A 179 -13.51 -27.38 5.69
C GLY A 179 -12.31 -27.58 6.63
N ALA A 180 -12.02 -28.79 7.04
CA ALA A 180 -10.95 -29.08 7.98
C ALA A 180 -9.57 -28.76 7.41
N LEU A 181 -8.69 -28.22 8.26
CA LEU A 181 -7.30 -27.97 7.90
C LEU A 181 -6.59 -29.27 7.55
N ARG A 182 -5.88 -29.29 6.41
CA ARG A 182 -5.10 -30.43 5.92
C ARG A 182 -3.59 -30.14 5.81
N GLY A 183 -3.22 -28.87 5.83
CA GLY A 183 -1.84 -28.40 5.81
C GLY A 183 -1.78 -26.88 5.71
N CYS A 184 -0.79 -26.28 6.38
CA CYS A 184 -0.59 -24.82 6.30
C CYS A 184 0.88 -24.49 6.61
N ILE A 185 1.61 -24.03 5.60
CA ILE A 185 2.99 -23.55 5.76
C ILE A 185 3.15 -22.22 5.04
N GLY A 186 3.95 -21.34 5.62
CA GLY A 186 4.21 -20.03 5.04
C GLY A 186 5.56 -19.45 5.42
N GLU A 187 5.83 -18.31 4.84
CA GLU A 187 6.95 -17.42 5.18
C GLU A 187 6.47 -15.99 5.31
N ILE A 188 6.93 -15.31 6.34
CA ILE A 188 6.53 -13.92 6.62
C ILE A 188 7.51 -12.95 5.98
N MET A 189 8.80 -13.25 6.10
CA MET A 189 9.84 -12.41 5.56
C MET A 189 9.84 -12.44 4.03
N PRO A 190 9.83 -11.29 3.35
CA PRO A 190 9.71 -11.19 1.89
C PRO A 190 11.05 -11.49 1.19
N MET A 191 11.53 -12.72 1.28
CA MET A 191 12.85 -13.12 0.79
C MET A 191 12.89 -13.29 -0.74
N ARG A 192 11.75 -13.60 -1.36
CA ARG A 192 11.63 -13.92 -2.80
C ARG A 192 10.37 -13.30 -3.40
N PRO A 193 10.22 -13.29 -4.75
CA PRO A 193 8.98 -12.93 -5.42
C PRO A 193 7.78 -13.72 -4.88
N LEU A 194 6.60 -13.07 -4.75
CA LEU A 194 5.39 -13.69 -4.22
C LEU A 194 5.04 -15.00 -4.95
N VAL A 195 5.12 -15.00 -6.28
CA VAL A 195 4.81 -16.21 -7.07
C VAL A 195 5.73 -17.39 -6.72
N GLU A 196 7.00 -17.13 -6.43
CA GLU A 196 7.95 -18.17 -6.01
C GLU A 196 7.67 -18.62 -4.57
N ALA A 197 7.31 -17.69 -3.68
CA ALA A 197 6.90 -18.01 -2.32
C ALA A 197 5.66 -18.90 -2.33
N VAL A 198 4.65 -18.55 -3.12
CA VAL A 198 3.42 -19.33 -3.30
C VAL A 198 3.73 -20.74 -3.80
N ALA A 199 4.54 -20.86 -4.86
CA ALA A 199 4.92 -22.17 -5.41
C ALA A 199 5.62 -23.05 -4.37
N ALA A 200 6.61 -22.49 -3.66
CA ALA A 200 7.38 -23.23 -2.65
C ALA A 200 6.51 -23.62 -1.45
N ARG A 201 5.71 -22.67 -0.92
CA ARG A 201 4.87 -22.94 0.27
C ARG A 201 3.74 -23.92 -0.04
N ALA A 202 3.22 -23.98 -1.28
CA ALA A 202 2.25 -24.99 -1.69
C ALA A 202 2.80 -26.41 -1.59
N VAL A 203 4.04 -26.60 -2.01
CA VAL A 203 4.75 -27.89 -1.88
C VAL A 203 4.96 -28.25 -0.40
N ASP A 204 5.42 -27.28 0.39
CA ASP A 204 5.70 -27.52 1.82
C ASP A 204 4.40 -27.78 2.61
N SER A 205 3.31 -27.11 2.30
CA SER A 205 2.01 -27.36 2.95
C SER A 205 1.47 -28.76 2.68
N ALA A 206 1.76 -29.30 1.48
CA ALA A 206 1.30 -30.64 1.11
C ALA A 206 2.19 -31.75 1.67
N LEU A 207 3.51 -31.56 1.67
CA LEU A 207 4.47 -32.63 1.95
C LEU A 207 5.33 -32.40 3.19
N GLY A 208 5.20 -31.23 3.82
CA GLY A 208 6.14 -30.80 4.84
C GLY A 208 5.54 -30.25 6.10
N ASP A 209 4.26 -30.18 6.23
CA ASP A 209 3.63 -29.78 7.47
C ASP A 209 3.74 -30.89 8.51
N PRO A 210 4.49 -30.70 9.62
CA PRO A 210 4.75 -31.77 10.58
C PRO A 210 3.50 -32.22 11.36
N ARG A 211 2.41 -31.47 11.27
CA ARG A 211 1.13 -31.81 11.95
C ARG A 211 0.34 -32.90 11.19
N PHE A 212 0.66 -33.14 9.94
CA PHE A 212 -0.08 -34.02 9.04
C PHE A 212 0.86 -34.98 8.29
N SER A 213 0.34 -36.14 7.92
CA SER A 213 1.02 -36.98 6.95
C SER A 213 1.06 -36.30 5.57
N PRO A 214 2.06 -36.58 4.74
CA PRO A 214 2.10 -36.05 3.37
C PRO A 214 0.77 -36.31 2.62
N VAL A 215 0.32 -35.29 1.88
CA VAL A 215 -0.87 -35.41 1.03
C VAL A 215 -0.64 -36.51 -0.01
N SER A 216 -1.63 -37.39 -0.15
CA SER A 216 -1.61 -38.44 -1.17
C SER A 216 -2.28 -37.97 -2.46
N GLU A 217 -1.97 -38.62 -3.58
CA GLU A 217 -2.56 -38.30 -4.89
C GLU A 217 -4.09 -38.43 -4.90
N ARG A 218 -4.64 -39.38 -4.10
CA ARG A 218 -6.08 -39.60 -3.99
C ARG A 218 -6.82 -38.43 -3.32
N GLU A 219 -6.12 -37.65 -2.48
CA GLU A 219 -6.68 -36.50 -1.76
C GLU A 219 -6.75 -35.21 -2.63
N LEU A 220 -5.96 -35.13 -3.72
CA LEU A 220 -5.80 -33.89 -4.50
C LEU A 220 -7.13 -33.26 -4.95
N GLY A 221 -8.08 -34.11 -5.39
CA GLY A 221 -9.40 -33.64 -5.82
C GLY A 221 -10.26 -33.05 -4.70
N GLY A 222 -10.04 -33.53 -3.47
CA GLY A 222 -10.76 -33.09 -2.25
C GLY A 222 -10.14 -31.88 -1.54
N ILE A 223 -8.98 -31.38 -2.00
CA ILE A 223 -8.30 -30.25 -1.36
C ILE A 223 -8.70 -28.93 -2.01
N ARG A 224 -9.06 -27.94 -1.21
CA ARG A 224 -9.16 -26.52 -1.58
C ARG A 224 -7.87 -25.81 -1.18
N VAL A 225 -7.31 -25.05 -2.11
CA VAL A 225 -6.11 -24.23 -1.89
C VAL A 225 -6.53 -22.81 -1.54
N GLU A 226 -5.94 -22.26 -0.49
CA GLU A 226 -6.06 -20.86 -0.08
C GLU A 226 -4.66 -20.25 -0.02
N VAL A 227 -4.55 -19.03 -0.52
CA VAL A 227 -3.33 -18.21 -0.52
C VAL A 227 -3.54 -17.00 0.37
N SER A 228 -2.64 -16.78 1.31
CA SER A 228 -2.52 -15.52 2.05
C SER A 228 -1.26 -14.80 1.57
N ALA A 229 -1.41 -13.74 0.81
CA ALA A 229 -0.31 -12.87 0.38
C ALA A 229 -0.07 -11.80 1.44
N LEU A 230 1.16 -11.70 1.96
CA LEU A 230 1.49 -10.80 3.06
C LEU A 230 2.27 -9.59 2.55
N THR A 231 1.82 -8.40 2.94
CA THR A 231 2.63 -7.20 2.71
C THR A 231 3.94 -7.27 3.49
N PRO A 232 5.02 -6.63 3.01
CA PRO A 232 6.25 -6.54 3.79
C PRO A 232 5.99 -5.96 5.18
N PRO A 233 6.58 -6.53 6.24
CA PRO A 233 6.44 -6.00 7.58
C PRO A 233 6.98 -4.56 7.68
N LYS A 234 6.26 -3.70 8.40
CA LYS A 234 6.61 -2.31 8.64
C LYS A 234 6.71 -2.05 10.14
N ARG A 235 7.81 -1.44 10.57
CA ARG A 235 7.99 -1.08 11.96
C ARG A 235 6.95 -0.05 12.40
N VAL A 236 6.37 -0.27 13.58
CA VAL A 236 5.46 0.69 14.23
C VAL A 236 6.17 1.37 15.41
N ALA A 237 5.80 2.62 15.67
CA ALA A 237 6.40 3.39 16.75
C ALA A 237 5.97 2.87 18.14
N SER A 238 4.76 2.34 18.21
CA SER A 238 4.16 1.82 19.45
C SER A 238 3.30 0.61 19.16
N TRP A 239 3.22 -0.32 20.11
CA TRP A 239 2.25 -1.40 20.06
C TRP A 239 0.79 -0.91 19.99
N LYS A 240 0.51 0.33 20.43
CA LYS A 240 -0.81 0.96 20.33
C LYS A 240 -1.25 1.28 18.91
N ASP A 241 -0.31 1.30 17.96
CA ASP A 241 -0.58 1.54 16.55
C ASP A 241 -1.12 0.30 15.83
N ILE A 242 -1.06 -0.87 16.48
CA ILE A 242 -1.53 -2.15 15.96
C ILE A 242 -3.05 -2.19 16.00
N VAL A 243 -3.69 -2.50 14.87
CA VAL A 243 -5.15 -2.64 14.75
C VAL A 243 -5.52 -4.10 14.57
N LEU A 244 -6.15 -4.68 15.60
CA LEU A 244 -6.59 -6.09 15.57
C LEU A 244 -7.56 -6.36 14.41
N GLY A 245 -7.44 -7.52 13.78
CA GLY A 245 -8.24 -7.94 12.63
C GLY A 245 -7.79 -7.36 11.29
N ARG A 246 -7.06 -6.24 11.29
CA ARG A 246 -6.44 -5.66 10.11
C ARG A 246 -4.98 -6.05 9.97
N ASP A 247 -4.24 -5.92 11.07
CA ASP A 247 -2.80 -6.07 11.08
C ASP A 247 -2.39 -7.45 11.63
N GLY A 248 -1.56 -8.16 10.87
CA GLY A 248 -0.66 -9.14 11.43
C GLY A 248 0.46 -8.42 12.16
N MET A 249 1.07 -9.05 13.13
CA MET A 249 2.06 -8.41 13.98
C MET A 249 3.23 -9.32 14.28
N THR A 250 4.42 -8.75 14.36
CA THR A 250 5.62 -9.40 14.89
C THR A 250 5.99 -8.78 16.23
N LEU A 251 6.67 -9.55 17.06
CA LEU A 251 7.34 -9.08 18.25
C LEU A 251 8.77 -9.61 18.22
N GLU A 252 9.72 -8.70 18.44
CA GLU A 252 11.13 -9.03 18.63
C GLU A 252 11.64 -8.41 19.92
N LYS A 253 12.31 -9.22 20.74
CA LYS A 253 13.00 -8.76 21.94
C LYS A 253 14.13 -9.73 22.30
N ASN A 254 15.35 -9.20 22.47
CA ASN A 254 16.54 -9.98 22.86
C ASN A 254 16.81 -11.19 21.96
N GLY A 255 16.56 -11.08 20.66
CA GLY A 255 16.71 -12.16 19.69
C GLY A 255 15.57 -13.20 19.69
N CYS A 256 14.59 -13.06 20.56
CA CYS A 256 13.36 -13.86 20.55
C CYS A 256 12.36 -13.21 19.59
N PHE A 257 11.68 -14.04 18.77
CA PHE A 257 10.79 -13.57 17.72
C PHE A 257 9.49 -14.39 17.70
N ALA A 258 8.38 -13.71 17.53
CA ALA A 258 7.09 -14.35 17.26
C ALA A 258 6.25 -13.50 16.33
N VAL A 259 5.21 -14.13 15.76
CA VAL A 259 4.27 -13.50 14.84
C VAL A 259 2.87 -14.03 15.04
N PHE A 260 1.88 -13.16 14.87
CA PHE A 260 0.48 -13.54 14.64
C PHE A 260 -0.03 -12.96 13.32
N LEU A 261 -0.82 -13.75 12.60
CA LEU A 261 -1.57 -13.30 11.45
C LEU A 261 -2.78 -12.45 11.89
N PRO A 262 -3.34 -11.60 11.01
CA PRO A 262 -4.41 -10.67 11.37
C PRO A 262 -5.65 -11.32 12.01
N GLN A 263 -5.99 -12.52 11.57
CA GLN A 263 -7.19 -13.23 12.01
C GLN A 263 -7.08 -13.86 13.41
N VAL A 264 -5.86 -14.06 13.92
CA VAL A 264 -5.65 -14.82 15.16
C VAL A 264 -6.37 -14.19 16.35
N ALA A 265 -6.22 -12.90 16.57
CA ALA A 265 -6.85 -12.23 17.70
C ALA A 265 -8.38 -12.22 17.62
N PRO A 266 -9.02 -11.87 16.48
CA PRO A 266 -10.48 -11.97 16.32
C PRO A 266 -11.03 -13.38 16.52
N GLU A 267 -10.39 -14.40 15.97
CA GLU A 267 -10.83 -15.80 16.11
C GLU A 267 -10.82 -16.28 17.54
N GLN A 268 -9.90 -15.75 18.37
CA GLN A 268 -9.78 -16.07 19.78
C GLN A 268 -10.58 -15.12 20.69
N GLY A 269 -11.15 -14.05 20.15
CA GLY A 269 -11.83 -13.02 20.92
C GLY A 269 -10.91 -12.22 21.86
N TRP A 270 -9.62 -12.09 21.50
CA TRP A 270 -8.64 -11.39 22.33
C TRP A 270 -8.64 -9.89 22.08
N ASP A 271 -8.45 -9.12 23.14
CA ASP A 271 -8.07 -7.73 23.07
C ASP A 271 -6.56 -7.58 22.78
N LEU A 272 -6.11 -6.35 22.50
CA LEU A 272 -4.71 -6.11 22.13
C LEU A 272 -3.71 -6.46 23.26
N PRO A 273 -3.91 -6.10 24.53
CA PRO A 273 -3.04 -6.54 25.62
C PRO A 273 -2.94 -8.06 25.75
N THR A 274 -4.05 -8.77 25.65
CA THR A 274 -4.11 -10.23 25.70
C THR A 274 -3.34 -10.84 24.51
N THR A 275 -3.56 -10.31 23.30
CA THR A 275 -2.87 -10.74 22.10
C THR A 275 -1.35 -10.59 22.24
N LEU A 276 -0.88 -9.44 22.73
CA LEU A 276 0.54 -9.18 22.92
C LEU A 276 1.16 -10.06 24.02
N SER A 277 0.39 -10.41 25.04
CA SER A 277 0.83 -11.35 26.07
C SER A 277 1.04 -12.76 25.51
N TYR A 278 0.11 -13.25 24.69
CA TYR A 278 0.29 -14.53 23.99
C TYR A 278 1.38 -14.49 22.94
N LEU A 279 1.56 -13.36 22.25
CA LEU A 279 2.65 -13.17 21.30
C LEU A 279 4.01 -13.24 21.99
N SER A 280 4.13 -12.62 23.18
CA SER A 280 5.34 -12.70 24.02
C SER A 280 5.63 -14.15 24.45
N GLN A 281 4.61 -14.88 24.94
CA GLN A 281 4.75 -16.28 25.32
C GLN A 281 5.14 -17.16 24.12
N LYS A 282 4.56 -16.90 22.94
CA LYS A 282 4.93 -17.57 21.68
C LYS A 282 6.39 -17.33 21.31
N ALA A 283 6.94 -16.17 21.63
CA ALA A 283 8.36 -15.85 21.47
C ALA A 283 9.26 -16.53 22.53
N GLY A 284 8.69 -17.25 23.50
CA GLY A 284 9.44 -17.83 24.61
C GLY A 284 9.77 -16.83 25.72
N LEU A 285 9.07 -15.71 25.78
CA LEU A 285 9.27 -14.63 26.74
C LEU A 285 8.18 -14.65 27.83
N SER A 286 8.36 -13.84 28.89
CA SER A 286 7.29 -13.59 29.88
C SER A 286 6.09 -12.90 29.22
N SER A 287 4.89 -13.13 29.74
CA SER A 287 3.64 -12.60 29.18
C SER A 287 3.56 -11.08 29.15
N ASP A 288 4.37 -10.39 29.92
CA ASP A 288 4.46 -8.93 30.01
C ASP A 288 5.64 -8.32 29.24
N ALA A 289 6.45 -9.17 28.58
CA ALA A 289 7.67 -8.75 27.89
C ALA A 289 7.43 -7.71 26.78
N TRP A 290 6.21 -7.65 26.22
CA TRP A 290 5.80 -6.69 25.20
C TRP A 290 5.71 -5.24 25.70
N ARG A 291 5.63 -5.02 27.02
CA ARG A 291 5.40 -3.69 27.61
C ARG A 291 6.61 -2.77 27.49
N GLU A 292 7.80 -3.33 27.56
CA GLU A 292 9.03 -2.57 27.58
C GLU A 292 10.13 -3.27 26.77
N GLY A 293 10.86 -2.51 25.96
CA GLY A 293 12.03 -2.98 25.19
C GLY A 293 11.74 -3.96 24.05
N ALA A 294 10.46 -4.25 23.75
CA ALA A 294 10.08 -5.00 22.58
C ALA A 294 9.91 -4.09 21.35
N THR A 295 10.25 -4.60 20.17
CA THR A 295 9.97 -3.94 18.90
C THR A 295 8.88 -4.68 18.15
N PHE A 296 8.07 -3.92 17.41
CA PHE A 296 6.94 -4.45 16.69
C PHE A 296 6.98 -4.03 15.23
N GLU A 297 6.55 -4.95 14.36
CA GLU A 297 6.23 -4.65 12.97
C GLU A 297 4.81 -5.13 12.68
N THR A 298 4.15 -4.45 11.76
CA THR A 298 2.82 -4.85 11.27
C THR A 298 2.87 -5.16 9.79
N PHE A 299 2.01 -6.07 9.36
CA PHE A 299 1.77 -6.41 7.97
C PHE A 299 0.30 -6.71 7.75
N GLN A 300 -0.13 -6.69 6.50
CA GLN A 300 -1.51 -7.06 6.15
C GLN A 300 -1.50 -8.33 5.31
N ALA A 301 -2.59 -9.07 5.35
CA ALA A 301 -2.79 -10.28 4.57
C ALA A 301 -3.96 -10.09 3.63
N GLU A 302 -3.75 -10.41 2.36
CA GLU A 302 -4.82 -10.57 1.39
C GLU A 302 -5.06 -12.07 1.19
N VAL A 303 -6.26 -12.54 1.58
CA VAL A 303 -6.61 -13.96 1.58
C VAL A 303 -7.59 -14.25 0.45
N PHE A 304 -7.27 -15.25 -0.37
CA PHE A 304 -8.13 -15.70 -1.47
C PHE A 304 -7.97 -17.21 -1.70
N HIS A 305 -9.01 -17.86 -2.23
CA HIS A 305 -9.06 -19.30 -2.38
C HIS A 305 -9.74 -19.70 -3.69
N GLU A 306 -9.62 -20.99 -4.06
CA GLU A 306 -10.34 -21.62 -5.16
C GLU A 306 -11.84 -21.65 -4.93
#